data_4c56d1077f779d44699efede437db608
#
_entry.id   4c56d1077f779d44699efede437db608
#
_cell.length_a   1.000
_cell.length_b   1.000
_cell.length_c   1.000
_cell.angle_alpha   90.00
_cell.angle_beta   90.00
_cell.angle_gamma   90.00
#
_symmetry.space_group_name_H-M   'P 1'
#
loop_
_entity.id
_entity.type
_entity.pdbx_description
1 polymer ?
#
loop_
_entity_poly.entity_id
_entity_poly.type
_entity_poly.pdbx_seq_one_letter_code
_entity_poly.pdbx_strand_id
1 'polypeptide(L)'
;MVIKSNSLKPRKSPVQARSTATIDVLHEATIHVLLKEGLARCNTTRIAERAGISVGSIYQYYPNRDSLLATILEKHLNSVAERVEQICLEYQGALLDTMVTALVHEILMAKLSHPEKSRALYAIAAERGGLQLSKQMMDRMITAIANLLESASDIHFDESIVVAEVILSAIMGSIRRVLENQVTEKVEQDLEDHLKLMMIAYLNKVGSSR
;
A
#
# COMPACT_ATOMS: atom_id res chain seq x y z
N MET A 1 -8.90 16.19 25.86
CA MET A 1 -9.34 14.80 26.09
C MET A 1 -8.42 13.90 25.29
N VAL A 2 -7.43 13.30 25.92
CA VAL A 2 -6.41 12.45 25.26
C VAL A 2 -7.07 11.11 24.93
N ILE A 3 -7.35 10.86 23.65
CA ILE A 3 -7.88 9.57 23.19
C ILE A 3 -6.72 8.57 23.24
N LYS A 4 -6.81 7.60 24.13
CA LYS A 4 -5.80 6.54 24.30
C LYS A 4 -5.53 5.85 22.95
N SER A 5 -4.29 5.90 22.48
CA SER A 5 -3.80 5.28 21.22
C SER A 5 -4.00 3.75 21.16
N ASN A 6 -4.44 3.14 22.25
CA ASN A 6 -4.60 1.69 22.40
C ASN A 6 -5.90 1.13 21.80
N SER A 7 -6.82 1.98 21.29
CA SER A 7 -8.13 1.53 20.79
C SER A 7 -8.11 0.95 19.36
N LEU A 8 -7.01 1.13 18.63
CA LEU A 8 -6.86 0.64 17.25
C LEU A 8 -6.14 -0.71 17.13
N LYS A 9 -5.58 -1.24 18.22
CA LYS A 9 -4.89 -2.54 18.19
C LYS A 9 -5.85 -3.71 18.41
N PRO A 10 -5.63 -4.87 17.75
CA PRO A 10 -6.38 -6.10 18.01
C PRO A 10 -6.25 -6.52 19.48
N ARG A 11 -7.31 -7.06 20.07
CA ARG A 11 -7.32 -7.51 21.47
C ARG A 11 -6.56 -8.81 21.72
N LYS A 12 -6.45 -9.66 20.69
CA LYS A 12 -5.76 -10.96 20.76
C LYS A 12 -4.95 -11.18 19.50
N SER A 13 -3.73 -11.67 19.66
CA SER A 13 -2.97 -12.26 18.57
C SER A 13 -3.46 -13.70 18.33
N PRO A 14 -3.53 -14.19 17.07
CA PRO A 14 -3.94 -15.56 16.79
C PRO A 14 -2.91 -16.54 17.36
N VAL A 15 -3.32 -17.34 18.35
CA VAL A 15 -2.47 -18.35 19.01
C VAL A 15 -2.74 -19.76 18.46
N GLN A 16 -3.84 -19.96 17.70
CA GLN A 16 -4.25 -21.27 17.18
C GLN A 16 -4.77 -21.16 15.74
N ALA A 17 -4.55 -22.17 14.91
CA ALA A 17 -4.97 -22.24 13.50
C ALA A 17 -6.45 -21.88 13.27
N ARG A 18 -7.34 -22.28 14.20
CA ARG A 18 -8.77 -21.93 14.15
C ARG A 18 -9.03 -20.43 14.32
N SER A 19 -8.23 -19.76 15.13
CA SER A 19 -8.31 -18.31 15.35
C SER A 19 -7.85 -17.54 14.11
N THR A 20 -6.80 -18.00 13.45
CA THR A 20 -6.28 -17.41 12.20
C THR A 20 -7.31 -17.54 11.08
N ALA A 21 -7.89 -18.72 10.87
CA ALA A 21 -8.92 -18.92 9.86
C ALA A 21 -10.15 -18.02 10.09
N THR A 22 -10.56 -17.81 11.35
CA THR A 22 -11.67 -16.90 11.66
C THR A 22 -11.33 -15.45 11.32
N ILE A 23 -10.10 -15.01 11.59
CA ILE A 23 -9.62 -13.66 11.26
C ILE A 23 -9.58 -13.46 9.75
N ASP A 24 -9.10 -14.44 8.99
CA ASP A 24 -9.04 -14.35 7.52
C ASP A 24 -10.45 -14.26 6.92
N VAL A 25 -11.40 -15.09 7.36
CA VAL A 25 -12.81 -14.99 6.96
C VAL A 25 -13.41 -13.62 7.30
N LEU A 26 -13.07 -13.07 8.46
CA LEU A 26 -13.53 -11.75 8.89
C LEU A 26 -12.94 -10.62 8.00
N HIS A 27 -11.66 -10.72 7.66
CA HIS A 27 -11.02 -9.75 6.75
C HIS A 27 -11.63 -9.81 5.34
N GLU A 28 -11.83 -11.00 4.78
CA GLU A 28 -12.47 -11.17 3.47
C GLU A 28 -13.90 -10.62 3.46
N ALA A 29 -14.70 -10.95 4.49
CA ALA A 29 -16.06 -10.44 4.64
C ALA A 29 -16.07 -8.91 4.71
N THR A 30 -15.12 -8.30 5.45
CA THR A 30 -15.00 -6.84 5.56
C THR A 30 -14.68 -6.21 4.22
N ILE A 31 -13.71 -6.74 3.48
CA ILE A 31 -13.35 -6.26 2.14
C ILE A 31 -14.55 -6.38 1.21
N HIS A 32 -15.28 -7.49 1.24
CA HIS A 32 -16.46 -7.68 0.42
C HIS A 32 -17.56 -6.64 0.73
N VAL A 33 -17.84 -6.37 2.02
CA VAL A 33 -18.81 -5.32 2.41
C VAL A 33 -18.35 -3.93 1.95
N LEU A 34 -17.05 -3.63 2.11
CA LEU A 34 -16.47 -2.38 1.64
C LEU A 34 -16.66 -2.18 0.12
N LEU A 35 -16.37 -3.20 -0.67
CA LEU A 35 -16.50 -3.15 -2.13
C LEU A 35 -17.95 -2.99 -2.57
N LYS A 36 -18.86 -3.71 -1.93
CA LYS A 36 -20.27 -3.75 -2.34
C LYS A 36 -21.09 -2.55 -1.82
N GLU A 37 -20.83 -2.10 -0.60
CA GLU A 37 -21.69 -1.15 0.12
C GLU A 37 -20.99 0.16 0.47
N GLY A 38 -19.67 0.22 0.30
CA GLY A 38 -18.84 1.37 0.63
C GLY A 38 -18.56 1.51 2.14
N LEU A 39 -17.62 2.42 2.45
CA LEU A 39 -17.11 2.61 3.80
C LEU A 39 -18.19 3.07 4.80
N ALA A 40 -19.11 3.94 4.38
CA ALA A 40 -20.17 4.46 5.24
C ALA A 40 -21.13 3.37 5.75
N ARG A 41 -21.35 2.32 4.97
CA ARG A 41 -22.21 1.19 5.34
C ARG A 41 -21.46 -0.01 5.90
N CYS A 42 -20.15 -0.01 5.88
CA CYS A 42 -19.32 -1.07 6.42
C CYS A 42 -19.34 -1.03 7.96
N ASN A 43 -20.28 -1.72 8.59
CA ASN A 43 -20.42 -1.84 10.04
C ASN A 43 -20.30 -3.28 10.52
N THR A 44 -20.11 -3.48 11.83
CA THR A 44 -19.87 -4.81 12.41
C THR A 44 -21.04 -5.78 12.21
N THR A 45 -22.27 -5.31 12.13
CA THR A 45 -23.44 -6.16 11.87
C THR A 45 -23.37 -6.78 10.49
N ARG A 46 -23.15 -5.95 9.45
CA ARG A 46 -23.04 -6.42 8.05
C ARG A 46 -21.85 -7.30 7.82
N ILE A 47 -20.72 -6.96 8.48
CA ILE A 47 -19.51 -7.79 8.42
C ILE A 47 -19.78 -9.17 9.06
N ALA A 48 -20.44 -9.22 10.22
CA ALA A 48 -20.80 -10.45 10.91
C ALA A 48 -21.74 -11.33 10.07
N GLU A 49 -22.80 -10.73 9.51
CA GLU A 49 -23.72 -11.39 8.59
C GLU A 49 -22.99 -11.99 7.38
N ARG A 50 -22.11 -11.22 6.76
CA ARG A 50 -21.33 -11.67 5.59
C ARG A 50 -20.32 -12.76 5.92
N ALA A 51 -19.72 -12.72 7.13
CA ALA A 51 -18.77 -13.70 7.63
C ALA A 51 -19.44 -14.98 8.17
N GLY A 52 -20.76 -14.97 8.36
CA GLY A 52 -21.49 -16.08 8.99
C GLY A 52 -21.15 -16.28 10.47
N ILE A 53 -20.82 -15.22 11.20
CA ILE A 53 -20.47 -15.24 12.63
C ILE A 53 -21.31 -14.25 13.43
N SER A 54 -21.28 -14.34 14.75
CA SER A 54 -21.94 -13.36 15.61
C SER A 54 -21.15 -12.05 15.70
N VAL A 55 -21.84 -10.92 15.90
CA VAL A 55 -21.18 -9.62 16.17
C VAL A 55 -20.30 -9.71 17.42
N GLY A 56 -20.71 -10.48 18.42
CA GLY A 56 -19.90 -10.77 19.63
C GLY A 56 -18.58 -11.45 19.32
N SER A 57 -18.53 -12.28 18.27
CA SER A 57 -17.28 -12.92 17.80
C SER A 57 -16.30 -11.90 17.24
N ILE A 58 -16.78 -10.87 16.54
CA ILE A 58 -15.91 -9.78 16.05
C ILE A 58 -15.26 -9.07 17.25
N TYR A 59 -16.03 -8.73 18.27
CA TYR A 59 -15.53 -8.02 19.45
C TYR A 59 -14.56 -8.82 20.32
N GLN A 60 -14.44 -10.13 20.11
CA GLN A 60 -13.37 -10.93 20.73
C GLN A 60 -11.98 -10.58 20.16
N TYR A 61 -11.91 -10.20 18.87
CA TYR A 61 -10.67 -9.89 18.17
C TYR A 61 -10.42 -8.38 18.05
N TYR A 62 -11.47 -7.60 17.79
CA TYR A 62 -11.38 -6.17 17.51
C TYR A 62 -12.27 -5.37 18.46
N PRO A 63 -11.73 -4.35 19.16
CA PRO A 63 -12.52 -3.57 20.11
C PRO A 63 -13.65 -2.76 19.46
N ASN A 64 -13.50 -2.44 18.17
CA ASN A 64 -14.46 -1.69 17.37
C ASN A 64 -14.22 -1.91 15.88
N ARG A 65 -15.11 -1.37 15.04
CA ARG A 65 -15.01 -1.37 13.58
C ARG A 65 -13.68 -0.77 13.08
N ASP A 66 -13.29 0.36 13.63
CA ASP A 66 -12.13 1.11 13.16
C ASP A 66 -10.81 0.34 13.39
N SER A 67 -10.73 -0.42 14.49
CA SER A 67 -9.61 -1.33 14.73
C SER A 67 -9.54 -2.47 13.70
N LEU A 68 -10.67 -3.02 13.28
CA LEU A 68 -10.73 -4.02 12.22
C LEU A 68 -10.28 -3.43 10.88
N LEU A 69 -10.82 -2.26 10.51
CA LEU A 69 -10.45 -1.57 9.27
C LEU A 69 -8.97 -1.18 9.25
N ALA A 70 -8.44 -0.67 10.36
CA ALA A 70 -7.02 -0.32 10.49
C ALA A 70 -6.12 -1.55 10.30
N THR A 71 -6.48 -2.70 10.87
CA THR A 71 -5.72 -3.95 10.70
C THR A 71 -5.73 -4.43 9.25
N ILE A 72 -6.86 -4.32 8.55
CA ILE A 72 -6.95 -4.70 7.13
C ILE A 72 -6.10 -3.75 6.26
N LEU A 73 -6.15 -2.45 6.55
CA LEU A 73 -5.31 -1.46 5.86
C LEU A 73 -3.82 -1.75 6.12
N GLU A 74 -3.42 -1.96 7.37
CA GLU A 74 -2.05 -2.26 7.77
C GLU A 74 -1.51 -3.52 7.04
N LYS A 75 -2.30 -4.61 7.00
CA LYS A 75 -1.94 -5.83 6.28
C LYS A 75 -1.70 -5.56 4.80
N HIS A 76 -2.56 -4.77 4.15
CA HIS A 76 -2.39 -4.40 2.75
C HIS A 76 -1.16 -3.51 2.52
N LEU A 77 -0.99 -2.47 3.34
CA LEU A 77 0.15 -1.55 3.22
C LEU A 77 1.48 -2.28 3.42
N ASN A 78 1.56 -3.18 4.40
CA ASN A 78 2.73 -4.02 4.62
C ASN A 78 3.01 -4.91 3.41
N SER A 79 2.00 -5.57 2.85
CA SER A 79 2.18 -6.41 1.65
C SER A 79 2.72 -5.63 0.44
N VAL A 80 2.30 -4.36 0.27
CA VAL A 80 2.84 -3.50 -0.79
C VAL A 80 4.29 -3.13 -0.52
N ALA A 81 4.60 -2.71 0.72
CA ALA A 81 5.97 -2.36 1.08
C ALA A 81 6.93 -3.55 0.94
N GLU A 82 6.53 -4.73 1.42
CA GLU A 82 7.31 -5.97 1.30
C GLU A 82 7.63 -6.33 -0.16
N ARG A 83 6.68 -6.14 -1.08
CA ARG A 83 6.93 -6.36 -2.52
C ARG A 83 7.95 -5.38 -3.09
N VAL A 84 7.85 -4.10 -2.72
CA VAL A 84 8.81 -3.08 -3.16
C VAL A 84 10.18 -3.34 -2.56
N GLU A 85 10.27 -3.68 -1.27
CA GLU A 85 11.53 -4.06 -0.61
C GLU A 85 12.17 -5.27 -1.30
N GLN A 86 11.37 -6.29 -1.65
CA GLN A 86 11.85 -7.49 -2.34
C GLN A 86 12.44 -7.17 -3.73
N ILE A 87 11.74 -6.37 -4.52
CA ILE A 87 12.25 -5.93 -5.83
C ILE A 87 13.50 -5.09 -5.70
N CYS A 88 13.55 -4.19 -4.72
CA CYS A 88 14.76 -3.41 -4.46
C CYS A 88 15.95 -4.29 -4.13
N LEU A 89 15.76 -5.36 -3.36
CA LEU A 89 16.84 -6.32 -3.05
C LEU A 89 17.27 -7.13 -4.28
N GLU A 90 16.31 -7.57 -5.12
CA GLU A 90 16.57 -8.39 -6.30
C GLU A 90 17.39 -7.66 -7.37
N TYR A 91 17.14 -6.35 -7.53
CA TYR A 91 17.79 -5.54 -8.56
C TYR A 91 18.99 -4.71 -8.06
N GLN A 92 19.49 -4.95 -6.84
CA GLN A 92 20.70 -4.27 -6.35
C GLN A 92 21.90 -4.49 -7.30
N GLY A 93 22.63 -3.42 -7.57
CA GLY A 93 23.81 -3.43 -8.45
C GLY A 93 23.48 -3.49 -9.95
N ALA A 94 22.20 -3.49 -10.34
CA ALA A 94 21.79 -3.45 -11.75
C ALA A 94 22.06 -2.07 -12.37
N LEU A 95 21.81 -1.96 -13.68
CA LEU A 95 21.79 -0.69 -14.39
C LEU A 95 20.51 0.10 -14.03
N LEU A 96 20.59 1.41 -14.00
CA LEU A 96 19.48 2.30 -13.65
C LEU A 96 18.18 1.98 -14.40
N ASP A 97 18.25 1.83 -15.71
CA ASP A 97 17.06 1.56 -16.54
C ASP A 97 16.36 0.25 -16.17
N THR A 98 17.14 -0.76 -15.78
CA THR A 98 16.63 -2.06 -15.33
C THR A 98 15.93 -1.91 -13.97
N MET A 99 16.56 -1.20 -13.03
CA MET A 99 15.98 -0.91 -11.71
C MET A 99 14.65 -0.17 -11.80
N VAL A 100 14.62 0.90 -12.61
CA VAL A 100 13.42 1.73 -12.81
C VAL A 100 12.29 0.92 -13.44
N THR A 101 12.61 0.13 -14.45
CA THR A 101 11.62 -0.71 -15.14
C THR A 101 10.96 -1.69 -14.19
N ALA A 102 11.74 -2.40 -13.38
CA ALA A 102 11.22 -3.36 -12.40
C ALA A 102 10.43 -2.67 -11.29
N LEU A 103 10.94 -1.56 -10.75
CA LEU A 103 10.30 -0.82 -9.65
C LEU A 103 8.94 -0.26 -10.07
N VAL A 104 8.86 0.43 -11.21
CA VAL A 104 7.60 1.01 -11.71
C VAL A 104 6.59 -0.09 -11.96
N HIS A 105 6.99 -1.17 -12.63
CA HIS A 105 6.12 -2.32 -12.89
C HIS A 105 5.52 -2.90 -11.59
N GLU A 106 6.36 -3.23 -10.61
CA GLU A 106 5.91 -3.83 -9.37
C GLU A 106 5.01 -2.93 -8.53
N ILE A 107 5.29 -1.62 -8.45
CA ILE A 107 4.41 -0.68 -7.74
C ILE A 107 3.05 -0.61 -8.42
N LEU A 108 3.00 -0.52 -9.75
CA LEU A 108 1.75 -0.51 -10.50
C LEU A 108 0.97 -1.81 -10.31
N MET A 109 1.62 -2.97 -10.44
CA MET A 109 0.99 -4.28 -10.23
C MET A 109 0.46 -4.42 -8.81
N ALA A 110 1.20 -3.98 -7.79
CA ALA A 110 0.76 -4.05 -6.40
C ALA A 110 -0.51 -3.20 -6.12
N LYS A 111 -0.70 -2.12 -6.87
CA LYS A 111 -1.80 -1.17 -6.67
C LYS A 111 -2.94 -1.30 -7.66
N LEU A 112 -2.68 -1.66 -8.90
CA LEU A 112 -3.67 -1.64 -9.98
C LEU A 112 -4.14 -3.03 -10.43
N SER A 113 -3.54 -4.13 -9.98
CA SER A 113 -4.05 -5.49 -10.26
C SER A 113 -5.47 -5.72 -9.71
N HIS A 114 -5.84 -5.03 -8.64
CA HIS A 114 -7.17 -5.06 -8.04
C HIS A 114 -7.63 -3.63 -7.69
N PRO A 115 -7.98 -2.80 -8.69
CA PRO A 115 -8.20 -1.36 -8.50
C PRO A 115 -9.35 -1.06 -7.54
N GLU A 116 -10.43 -1.87 -7.56
CA GLU A 116 -11.56 -1.71 -6.64
C GLU A 116 -11.14 -1.89 -5.18
N LYS A 117 -10.34 -2.93 -4.89
CA LYS A 117 -9.80 -3.17 -3.56
C LYS A 117 -8.90 -2.02 -3.11
N SER A 118 -7.99 -1.57 -3.97
CA SER A 118 -7.10 -0.44 -3.68
C SER A 118 -7.91 0.82 -3.39
N ARG A 119 -8.94 1.13 -4.19
CA ARG A 119 -9.84 2.27 -3.97
C ARG A 119 -10.55 2.20 -2.61
N ALA A 120 -11.09 1.05 -2.24
CA ALA A 120 -11.76 0.85 -0.96
C ALA A 120 -10.79 1.06 0.23
N LEU A 121 -9.54 0.60 0.10
CA LEU A 121 -8.52 0.77 1.13
C LEU A 121 -8.00 2.22 1.22
N TYR A 122 -7.95 2.96 0.12
CA TYR A 122 -7.68 4.40 0.15
C TYR A 122 -8.73 5.17 0.96
N ALA A 123 -10.01 4.76 0.87
CA ALA A 123 -11.07 5.37 1.67
C ALA A 123 -10.86 5.14 3.18
N ILE A 124 -10.37 3.96 3.58
CA ILE A 124 -9.98 3.68 4.98
C ILE A 124 -8.77 4.52 5.39
N ALA A 125 -7.78 4.67 4.51
CA ALA A 125 -6.57 5.44 4.79
C ALA A 125 -6.84 6.91 5.11
N ALA A 126 -7.95 7.46 4.60
CA ALA A 126 -8.39 8.82 4.89
C ALA A 126 -9.06 8.96 6.29
N GLU A 127 -9.44 7.85 6.95
CA GLU A 127 -10.01 7.86 8.30
C GLU A 127 -8.91 7.93 9.39
N ARG A 128 -9.33 8.03 10.66
CA ARG A 128 -8.43 8.12 11.82
C ARG A 128 -7.46 6.94 11.89
N GLY A 129 -6.17 7.24 11.98
CA GLY A 129 -5.09 6.25 12.08
C GLY A 129 -4.55 5.76 10.73
N GLY A 130 -5.30 5.91 9.63
CA GLY A 130 -4.86 5.49 8.30
C GLY A 130 -3.69 6.32 7.77
N LEU A 131 -3.65 7.62 8.07
CA LEU A 131 -2.54 8.51 7.69
C LEU A 131 -1.21 8.07 8.29
N GLN A 132 -1.20 7.66 9.57
CA GLN A 132 0.03 7.20 10.22
C GLN A 132 0.54 5.89 9.61
N LEU A 133 -0.36 4.93 9.32
CA LEU A 133 -0.01 3.68 8.67
C LEU A 133 0.53 3.92 7.25
N SER A 134 -0.12 4.81 6.50
CA SER A 134 0.33 5.18 5.15
C SER A 134 1.71 5.84 5.18
N LYS A 135 1.98 6.72 6.15
CA LYS A 135 3.29 7.34 6.32
C LYS A 135 4.37 6.30 6.61
N GLN A 136 4.14 5.38 7.53
CA GLN A 136 5.10 4.31 7.86
C GLN A 136 5.43 3.44 6.64
N MET A 137 4.43 3.09 5.82
CA MET A 137 4.65 2.38 4.57
C MET A 137 5.51 3.20 3.60
N MET A 138 5.20 4.49 3.41
CA MET A 138 5.97 5.37 2.52
C MET A 138 7.43 5.48 2.97
N ASP A 139 7.68 5.69 4.27
CA ASP A 139 9.04 5.79 4.83
C ASP A 139 9.85 4.50 4.57
N ARG A 140 9.24 3.31 4.70
CA ARG A 140 9.87 2.02 4.37
C ARG A 140 10.23 1.93 2.89
N MET A 141 9.29 2.25 2.00
CA MET A 141 9.50 2.20 0.55
C MET A 141 10.56 3.20 0.10
N ILE A 142 10.55 4.43 0.62
CA ILE A 142 11.57 5.45 0.34
C ILE A 142 12.95 4.92 0.70
N THR A 143 13.11 4.34 1.90
CA THR A 143 14.39 3.77 2.35
C THR A 143 14.86 2.64 1.42
N ALA A 144 13.97 1.73 1.03
CA ALA A 144 14.31 0.63 0.14
C ALA A 144 14.73 1.13 -1.26
N ILE A 145 14.01 2.10 -1.81
CA ILE A 145 14.29 2.70 -3.12
C ILE A 145 15.61 3.49 -3.08
N ALA A 146 15.88 4.25 -2.01
CA ALA A 146 17.14 4.96 -1.86
C ALA A 146 18.34 4.01 -1.87
N ASN A 147 18.26 2.91 -1.10
CA ASN A 147 19.30 1.88 -1.08
C ASN A 147 19.47 1.22 -2.46
N LEU A 148 18.37 1.00 -3.20
CA LEU A 148 18.45 0.51 -4.57
C LEU A 148 19.21 1.48 -5.46
N LEU A 149 18.87 2.78 -5.45
CA LEU A 149 19.52 3.82 -6.24
C LEU A 149 21.00 3.97 -5.90
N GLU A 150 21.38 3.89 -4.62
CA GLU A 150 22.77 3.92 -4.16
C GLU A 150 23.58 2.74 -4.71
N SER A 151 22.95 1.61 -4.97
CA SER A 151 23.59 0.41 -5.50
C SER A 151 23.77 0.40 -7.02
N ALA A 152 23.18 1.38 -7.76
CA ALA A 152 23.21 1.41 -9.22
C ALA A 152 24.67 1.36 -9.76
N SER A 153 24.92 0.52 -10.78
CA SER A 153 26.28 0.28 -11.28
C SER A 153 26.80 1.37 -12.21
N ASP A 154 25.91 2.15 -12.80
CA ASP A 154 26.20 3.13 -13.88
C ASP A 154 26.02 4.58 -13.48
N ILE A 155 25.36 4.84 -12.34
CA ILE A 155 25.03 6.19 -11.90
C ILE A 155 25.17 6.35 -10.38
N HIS A 156 25.45 7.57 -9.93
CA HIS A 156 25.57 7.93 -8.51
C HIS A 156 24.60 9.06 -8.16
N PHE A 157 24.04 9.05 -6.96
CA PHE A 157 23.14 10.07 -6.43
C PHE A 157 23.68 10.59 -5.08
N ASP A 158 23.86 11.92 -4.98
CA ASP A 158 24.33 12.55 -3.73
C ASP A 158 23.22 12.55 -2.63
N GLU A 159 21.94 12.64 -3.04
CA GLU A 159 20.78 12.72 -2.13
C GLU A 159 19.73 11.64 -2.47
N SER A 160 20.14 10.36 -2.42
CA SER A 160 19.31 9.21 -2.81
C SER A 160 17.95 9.16 -2.12
N ILE A 161 17.85 9.57 -0.85
CA ILE A 161 16.59 9.64 -0.09
C ILE A 161 15.63 10.66 -0.70
N VAL A 162 16.11 11.87 -1.03
CA VAL A 162 15.29 12.93 -1.64
C VAL A 162 14.80 12.49 -3.03
N VAL A 163 15.71 11.89 -3.80
CA VAL A 163 15.40 11.36 -5.13
C VAL A 163 14.34 10.26 -5.04
N ALA A 164 14.49 9.32 -4.11
CA ALA A 164 13.54 8.22 -3.86
C ALA A 164 12.15 8.76 -3.46
N GLU A 165 12.10 9.78 -2.58
CA GLU A 165 10.85 10.41 -2.17
C GLU A 165 10.13 11.08 -3.34
N VAL A 166 10.85 11.80 -4.21
CA VAL A 166 10.28 12.47 -5.39
C VAL A 166 9.69 11.46 -6.37
N ILE A 167 10.45 10.42 -6.75
CA ILE A 167 9.97 9.42 -7.73
C ILE A 167 8.80 8.61 -7.16
N LEU A 168 8.87 8.18 -5.90
CA LEU A 168 7.77 7.44 -5.28
C LEU A 168 6.50 8.29 -5.18
N SER A 169 6.62 9.57 -4.79
CA SER A 169 5.49 10.48 -4.73
C SER A 169 4.83 10.70 -6.08
N ALA A 170 5.63 10.82 -7.16
CA ALA A 170 5.11 10.96 -8.52
C ALA A 170 4.37 9.70 -8.98
N ILE A 171 4.91 8.51 -8.72
CA ILE A 171 4.26 7.22 -9.03
C ILE A 171 2.94 7.10 -8.25
N MET A 172 2.97 7.32 -6.93
CA MET A 172 1.80 7.19 -6.07
C MET A 172 0.70 8.21 -6.38
N GLY A 173 1.08 9.44 -6.74
CA GLY A 173 0.15 10.47 -7.19
C GLY A 173 -0.56 10.09 -8.49
N SER A 174 0.17 9.52 -9.45
CA SER A 174 -0.39 9.03 -10.72
C SER A 174 -1.36 7.87 -10.50
N ILE A 175 -0.98 6.88 -9.69
CA ILE A 175 -1.83 5.75 -9.30
C ILE A 175 -3.12 6.23 -8.63
N ARG A 176 -3.02 7.20 -7.72
CA ARG A 176 -4.19 7.76 -7.04
C ARG A 176 -5.20 8.33 -8.03
N ARG A 177 -4.75 9.08 -9.03
CA ARG A 177 -5.62 9.65 -10.07
C ARG A 177 -6.33 8.57 -10.90
N VAL A 178 -5.65 7.47 -11.20
CA VAL A 178 -6.27 6.30 -11.87
C VAL A 178 -7.36 5.71 -10.97
N LEU A 179 -7.04 5.45 -9.71
CA LEU A 179 -7.99 4.85 -8.76
C LEU A 179 -9.21 5.75 -8.48
N GLU A 180 -9.06 7.07 -8.57
CA GLU A 180 -10.16 8.04 -8.43
C GLU A 180 -10.91 8.28 -9.75
N ASN A 181 -10.61 7.56 -10.84
CA ASN A 181 -11.17 7.72 -12.19
C ASN A 181 -11.01 9.17 -12.74
N GLN A 182 -9.87 9.80 -12.42
CA GLN A 182 -9.57 11.18 -12.82
C GLN A 182 -8.66 11.26 -14.05
N VAL A 183 -8.52 10.16 -14.78
CA VAL A 183 -7.69 10.06 -15.99
C VAL A 183 -8.50 9.47 -17.13
N THR A 184 -8.05 9.70 -18.38
CA THR A 184 -8.62 9.05 -19.56
C THR A 184 -8.14 7.60 -19.66
N GLU A 185 -8.91 6.75 -20.35
CA GLU A 185 -8.54 5.35 -20.62
C GLU A 185 -7.15 5.23 -21.25
N LYS A 186 -6.82 6.14 -22.17
CA LYS A 186 -5.50 6.18 -22.81
C LYS A 186 -4.37 6.42 -21.80
N VAL A 187 -4.55 7.34 -20.85
CA VAL A 187 -3.55 7.58 -19.80
C VAL A 187 -3.40 6.37 -18.89
N GLU A 188 -4.48 5.65 -18.58
CA GLU A 188 -4.43 4.43 -17.79
C GLU A 188 -3.65 3.33 -18.51
N GLN A 189 -3.86 3.14 -19.82
CA GLN A 189 -3.17 2.14 -20.64
C GLN A 189 -1.67 2.43 -20.78
N ASP A 190 -1.30 3.70 -21.01
CA ASP A 190 0.07 4.10 -21.30
C ASP A 190 0.87 4.49 -20.03
N LEU A 191 0.24 4.44 -18.84
CA LEU A 191 0.81 4.99 -17.60
C LEU A 191 2.18 4.42 -17.26
N GLU A 192 2.34 3.12 -17.40
CA GLU A 192 3.59 2.44 -17.06
C GLU A 192 4.76 2.96 -17.89
N ASP A 193 4.57 3.08 -19.21
CA ASP A 193 5.60 3.54 -20.14
C ASP A 193 5.95 5.01 -19.89
N HIS A 194 4.94 5.85 -19.65
CA HIS A 194 5.18 7.26 -19.34
C HIS A 194 5.90 7.46 -18.00
N LEU A 195 5.57 6.66 -16.98
CA LEU A 195 6.27 6.70 -15.70
C LEU A 195 7.73 6.25 -15.86
N LYS A 196 7.99 5.15 -16.56
CA LYS A 196 9.36 4.69 -16.85
C LYS A 196 10.17 5.77 -17.55
N LEU A 197 9.65 6.34 -18.64
CA LEU A 197 10.31 7.40 -19.39
C LEU A 197 10.61 8.62 -18.51
N MET A 198 9.62 9.08 -17.73
CA MET A 198 9.77 10.23 -16.86
C MET A 198 10.83 9.98 -15.78
N MET A 199 10.81 8.80 -15.13
CA MET A 199 11.76 8.44 -14.07
C MET A 199 13.18 8.33 -14.62
N ILE A 200 13.39 7.65 -15.75
CA ILE A 200 14.69 7.51 -16.39
C ILE A 200 15.25 8.88 -16.77
N ALA A 201 14.45 9.73 -17.40
CA ALA A 201 14.89 11.08 -17.77
C ALA A 201 15.26 11.94 -16.56
N TYR A 202 14.46 11.90 -15.49
CA TYR A 202 14.72 12.62 -14.24
C TYR A 202 16.00 12.12 -13.57
N LEU A 203 16.11 10.82 -13.38
CA LEU A 203 17.22 10.19 -12.67
C LEU A 203 18.56 10.39 -13.41
N ASN A 204 18.60 10.28 -14.73
CA ASN A 204 19.78 10.61 -15.54
C ASN A 204 20.17 12.09 -15.45
N LYS A 205 19.21 12.99 -15.17
CA LYS A 205 19.51 14.42 -15.03
C LYS A 205 20.03 14.80 -13.65
N VAL A 206 19.57 14.15 -12.59
CA VAL A 206 19.97 14.46 -11.21
C VAL A 206 21.12 13.62 -10.71
N GLY A 207 21.39 12.48 -11.34
CA GLY A 207 22.55 11.64 -11.04
C GLY A 207 23.77 12.05 -11.84
N SER A 208 24.94 11.53 -11.43
CA SER A 208 26.24 11.65 -12.12
C SER A 208 26.72 10.27 -12.54
N SER A 209 27.35 10.16 -13.72
CA SER A 209 27.95 8.89 -14.17
C SER A 209 28.99 8.39 -13.18
N ARG A 210 28.97 7.11 -12.91
CA ARG A 210 30.03 6.42 -12.14
C ARG A 210 31.25 6.15 -12.95
#